data_b4288213d7d3a7d700ec40e86b73e059
#
_entry.id   b4288213d7d3a7d700ec40e86b73e059
#
_cell.length_a   1.000
_cell.length_b   1.000
_cell.length_c   1.000
_cell.angle_alpha   90.00
_cell.angle_beta   90.00
_cell.angle_gamma   90.00
#
_symmetry.space_group_name_H-M   'P 1'
#
loop_
_entity.id
_entity.type
_entity.pdbx_description
1 polymer ?
#
loop_
_entity_poly.entity_id
_entity_poly.type
_entity_poly.pdbx_seq_one_letter_code
_entity_poly.pdbx_strand_id
1 'polypeptide(L)'
;MTQINGKYVLLTGGSRGIGPVIADTLARRGAHIALVARSQEGLNRVAESLRKFEVQILTTSVDMAKPDERRKLVSTVLEQFGGIDILINNAGLESEGAYLDLPWETIRETLEVNLIAPMELTYLVLPHMLEKKIGHIVNIASVASKCGGPYAATYSATKAGLAEWAYGLHLELENTGVSFSTICPGYITEVGMFARFDVTPPRSVGSCTPTQVANAVVKAIEHNTLDVVVNSSPSRVHFALRQLSPSLGVWLHKTSGAVEFQRKKVGL
;
A
#
# COMPACT_ATOMS: atom_id res chain seq x y z
N MET A 1 20.23 0.18 -6.38
CA MET A 1 19.46 1.46 -6.36
C MET A 1 18.62 1.53 -7.61
N THR A 2 17.32 1.70 -7.47
CA THR A 2 16.39 1.80 -8.60
C THR A 2 16.17 3.28 -8.94
N GLN A 3 16.57 3.71 -10.16
CA GLN A 3 16.27 5.06 -10.63
C GLN A 3 14.78 5.17 -10.96
N ILE A 4 14.20 6.36 -10.78
CA ILE A 4 12.78 6.62 -11.05
C ILE A 4 12.57 7.31 -12.39
N ASN A 5 13.50 8.19 -12.79
CA ASN A 5 13.40 8.93 -14.04
C ASN A 5 13.32 8.00 -15.27
N GLY A 6 12.34 8.21 -16.12
CA GLY A 6 12.09 7.42 -17.33
C GLY A 6 11.55 6.01 -17.06
N LYS A 7 11.20 5.66 -15.80
CA LYS A 7 10.67 4.34 -15.45
C LYS A 7 9.15 4.24 -15.62
N TYR A 8 8.69 3.07 -16.00
CA TYR A 8 7.27 2.74 -16.16
C TYR A 8 6.71 2.15 -14.88
N VAL A 9 5.78 2.89 -14.28
CA VAL A 9 5.17 2.56 -12.99
C VAL A 9 3.74 2.10 -13.18
N LEU A 10 3.37 0.95 -12.63
CA LEU A 10 1.98 0.52 -12.47
C LEU A 10 1.54 0.83 -11.03
N LEU A 11 0.62 1.79 -10.87
CA LEU A 11 0.10 2.24 -9.57
C LEU A 11 -1.36 1.87 -9.41
N THR A 12 -1.67 0.93 -8.51
CA THR A 12 -3.04 0.58 -8.15
C THR A 12 -3.62 1.54 -7.11
N GLY A 13 -4.93 1.76 -7.13
CA GLY A 13 -5.59 2.73 -6.23
C GLY A 13 -5.25 4.19 -6.54
N GLY A 14 -4.98 4.51 -7.82
CA GLY A 14 -4.49 5.82 -8.28
C GLY A 14 -5.50 6.97 -8.28
N SER A 15 -6.81 6.73 -8.02
CA SER A 15 -7.87 7.74 -8.21
C SER A 15 -8.21 8.57 -6.98
N ARG A 16 -7.83 8.13 -5.78
CA ARG A 16 -8.17 8.80 -4.49
C ARG A 16 -7.18 8.42 -3.38
N GLY A 17 -7.32 9.09 -2.23
CA GLY A 17 -6.48 8.83 -1.05
C GLY A 17 -5.03 9.23 -1.31
N ILE A 18 -4.09 8.36 -0.95
CA ILE A 18 -2.65 8.60 -1.14
C ILE A 18 -2.17 8.34 -2.56
N GLY A 19 -2.93 7.59 -3.38
CA GLY A 19 -2.55 7.26 -4.75
C GLY A 19 -2.20 8.47 -5.61
N PRO A 20 -3.05 9.52 -5.68
CA PRO A 20 -2.73 10.76 -6.40
C PRO A 20 -1.46 11.46 -5.91
N VAL A 21 -1.18 11.44 -4.60
CA VAL A 21 0.02 12.07 -4.03
C VAL A 21 1.28 11.28 -4.37
N ILE A 22 1.19 9.95 -4.38
CA ILE A 22 2.27 9.07 -4.85
C ILE A 22 2.52 9.33 -6.34
N ALA A 23 1.45 9.40 -7.16
CA ALA A 23 1.54 9.65 -8.59
C ALA A 23 2.21 11.01 -8.89
N ASP A 24 1.77 12.10 -8.25
CA ASP A 24 2.39 13.44 -8.41
C ASP A 24 3.88 13.41 -8.02
N THR A 25 4.20 12.74 -6.90
CA THR A 25 5.58 12.66 -6.42
C THR A 25 6.51 11.89 -7.37
N LEU A 26 6.01 10.85 -8.03
CA LEU A 26 6.74 10.06 -9.02
C LEU A 26 6.83 10.78 -10.37
N ALA A 27 5.74 11.41 -10.83
CA ALA A 27 5.73 12.18 -12.06
C ALA A 27 6.72 13.35 -12.02
N ARG A 28 6.83 14.06 -10.89
CA ARG A 28 7.88 15.09 -10.64
C ARG A 28 9.30 14.55 -10.80
N ARG A 29 9.50 13.23 -10.68
CA ARG A 29 10.80 12.55 -10.86
C ARG A 29 10.95 11.92 -12.24
N GLY A 30 10.04 12.24 -13.17
CA GLY A 30 10.12 11.78 -14.55
C GLY A 30 9.62 10.34 -14.78
N ALA A 31 8.85 9.76 -13.85
CA ALA A 31 8.25 8.43 -14.07
C ALA A 31 7.03 8.52 -15.00
N HIS A 32 6.90 7.57 -15.92
CA HIS A 32 5.67 7.29 -16.67
C HIS A 32 4.74 6.44 -15.82
N ILE A 33 3.44 6.74 -15.78
CA ILE A 33 2.55 6.12 -14.77
C ILE A 33 1.28 5.55 -15.42
N ALA A 34 1.05 4.26 -15.22
CA ALA A 34 -0.25 3.63 -15.41
C ALA A 34 -1.05 3.72 -14.09
N LEU A 35 -2.04 4.60 -14.08
CA LEU A 35 -2.96 4.81 -12.96
C LEU A 35 -4.15 3.84 -13.06
N VAL A 36 -4.39 3.10 -12.02
CA VAL A 36 -5.44 2.07 -11.99
C VAL A 36 -6.35 2.23 -10.78
N ALA A 37 -7.67 2.22 -11.00
CA ALA A 37 -8.70 2.21 -9.96
C ALA A 37 -10.06 1.88 -10.57
N ARG A 38 -11.09 1.71 -9.77
CA ARG A 38 -12.48 1.48 -10.26
C ARG A 38 -13.12 2.72 -10.90
N SER A 39 -12.77 3.93 -10.45
CA SER A 39 -13.38 5.19 -10.92
C SER A 39 -12.59 5.78 -12.07
N GLN A 40 -13.07 5.63 -13.31
CA GLN A 40 -12.46 6.27 -14.47
C GLN A 40 -12.45 7.80 -14.36
N GLU A 41 -13.52 8.40 -13.83
CA GLU A 41 -13.59 9.84 -13.60
C GLU A 41 -12.51 10.32 -12.63
N GLY A 42 -12.31 9.55 -11.51
CA GLY A 42 -11.25 9.85 -10.57
C GLY A 42 -9.84 9.73 -11.18
N LEU A 43 -9.62 8.72 -12.03
CA LEU A 43 -8.37 8.55 -12.75
C LEU A 43 -8.12 9.71 -13.73
N ASN A 44 -9.14 10.15 -14.46
CA ASN A 44 -9.05 11.25 -15.40
C ASN A 44 -8.69 12.57 -14.70
N ARG A 45 -9.29 12.86 -13.53
CA ARG A 45 -8.92 14.04 -12.72
C ARG A 45 -7.46 14.03 -12.30
N VAL A 46 -6.96 12.86 -11.86
CA VAL A 46 -5.54 12.72 -11.48
C VAL A 46 -4.64 12.86 -12.71
N ALA A 47 -4.93 12.19 -13.81
CA ALA A 47 -4.17 12.28 -15.05
C ALA A 47 -4.07 13.74 -15.54
N GLU A 48 -5.18 14.50 -15.49
CA GLU A 48 -5.19 15.92 -15.85
C GLU A 48 -4.24 16.74 -14.96
N SER A 49 -4.23 16.48 -13.65
CA SER A 49 -3.34 17.17 -12.71
C SER A 49 -1.85 16.89 -12.96
N LEU A 50 -1.55 15.77 -13.62
CA LEU A 50 -0.18 15.33 -13.93
C LEU A 50 0.32 15.83 -15.29
N ARG A 51 -0.54 16.41 -16.15
CA ARG A 51 -0.16 16.93 -17.48
C ARG A 51 0.93 17.99 -17.47
N LYS A 52 1.09 18.66 -16.34
CA LYS A 52 2.18 19.64 -16.13
C LYS A 52 3.59 19.02 -16.14
N PHE A 53 3.68 17.71 -16.05
CA PHE A 53 4.93 16.96 -16.12
C PHE A 53 5.06 16.33 -17.51
N GLU A 54 6.25 16.31 -18.08
CA GLU A 54 6.56 15.71 -19.39
C GLU A 54 6.70 14.18 -19.26
N VAL A 55 5.61 13.49 -18.84
CA VAL A 55 5.57 12.04 -18.63
C VAL A 55 4.34 11.44 -19.29
N GLN A 56 4.43 10.16 -19.65
CA GLN A 56 3.29 9.42 -20.18
C GLN A 56 2.38 8.99 -19.00
N ILE A 57 1.08 9.23 -19.16
CA ILE A 57 0.06 8.80 -18.19
C ILE A 57 -0.96 7.91 -18.90
N LEU A 58 -1.10 6.67 -18.43
CA LEU A 58 -2.13 5.74 -18.85
C LEU A 58 -3.17 5.63 -17.73
N THR A 59 -4.46 5.61 -18.06
CA THR A 59 -5.54 5.38 -17.09
C THR A 59 -6.33 4.14 -17.47
N THR A 60 -6.56 3.24 -16.52
CA THR A 60 -7.34 2.01 -16.76
C THR A 60 -8.29 1.75 -15.60
N SER A 61 -9.59 1.69 -15.90
CA SER A 61 -10.59 1.30 -14.90
C SER A 61 -10.58 -0.20 -14.69
N VAL A 62 -10.26 -0.63 -13.46
CA VAL A 62 -10.14 -2.05 -13.09
C VAL A 62 -10.63 -2.26 -11.68
N ASP A 63 -11.38 -3.32 -11.44
CA ASP A 63 -11.70 -3.82 -10.11
C ASP A 63 -10.68 -4.87 -9.67
N MET A 64 -9.88 -4.50 -8.65
CA MET A 64 -8.86 -5.39 -8.10
C MET A 64 -9.42 -6.70 -7.49
N ALA A 65 -10.71 -6.76 -7.19
CA ALA A 65 -11.35 -7.98 -6.73
C ALA A 65 -11.54 -9.03 -7.86
N LYS A 66 -11.36 -8.65 -9.13
CA LYS A 66 -11.64 -9.50 -10.29
C LYS A 66 -10.33 -9.99 -10.95
N PRO A 67 -10.03 -11.29 -10.89
CA PRO A 67 -8.80 -11.85 -11.46
C PRO A 67 -8.63 -11.59 -12.98
N ASP A 68 -9.71 -11.73 -13.76
CA ASP A 68 -9.64 -11.51 -15.21
C ASP A 68 -9.30 -10.06 -15.57
N GLU A 69 -9.83 -9.10 -14.79
CA GLU A 69 -9.49 -7.68 -14.98
C GLU A 69 -8.02 -7.40 -14.65
N ARG A 70 -7.45 -8.04 -13.61
CA ARG A 70 -6.03 -7.92 -13.25
C ARG A 70 -5.11 -8.47 -14.36
N ARG A 71 -5.43 -9.65 -14.92
CA ARG A 71 -4.65 -10.26 -16.02
C ARG A 71 -4.66 -9.36 -17.26
N LYS A 72 -5.86 -8.87 -17.65
CA LYS A 72 -6.00 -7.95 -18.77
C LYS A 72 -5.27 -6.62 -18.53
N LEU A 73 -5.27 -6.11 -17.30
CA LEU A 73 -4.54 -4.90 -16.93
C LEU A 73 -3.05 -5.03 -17.24
N VAL A 74 -2.42 -6.11 -16.75
CA VAL A 74 -0.96 -6.27 -16.92
C VAL A 74 -0.60 -6.38 -18.40
N SER A 75 -1.32 -7.17 -19.21
CA SER A 75 -1.09 -7.25 -20.65
C SER A 75 -1.26 -5.89 -21.33
N THR A 76 -2.33 -5.14 -21.00
CA THR A 76 -2.56 -3.81 -21.56
C THR A 76 -1.41 -2.83 -21.24
N VAL A 77 -0.92 -2.81 -19.99
CA VAL A 77 0.17 -1.90 -19.60
C VAL A 77 1.50 -2.32 -20.28
N LEU A 78 1.77 -3.61 -20.38
CA LEU A 78 2.96 -4.11 -21.10
C LEU A 78 2.91 -3.74 -22.60
N GLU A 79 1.75 -3.85 -23.24
CA GLU A 79 1.56 -3.45 -24.65
C GLU A 79 1.75 -1.93 -24.86
N GLN A 80 1.24 -1.11 -23.95
CA GLN A 80 1.27 0.36 -24.09
C GLN A 80 2.62 0.98 -23.70
N PHE A 81 3.27 0.47 -22.67
CA PHE A 81 4.52 0.99 -22.14
C PHE A 81 5.77 0.20 -22.58
N GLY A 82 5.59 -1.00 -23.11
CA GLY A 82 6.72 -1.90 -23.43
C GLY A 82 7.39 -2.51 -22.19
N GLY A 83 6.84 -2.25 -20.99
CA GLY A 83 7.35 -2.80 -19.73
C GLY A 83 6.72 -2.24 -18.48
N ILE A 84 7.00 -2.87 -17.35
CA ILE A 84 6.67 -2.39 -16.00
C ILE A 84 7.94 -2.51 -15.17
N ASP A 85 8.57 -1.38 -14.86
CA ASP A 85 9.78 -1.34 -14.04
C ASP A 85 9.46 -1.29 -12.54
N ILE A 86 8.33 -0.65 -12.19
CA ILE A 86 7.92 -0.49 -10.79
C ILE A 86 6.43 -0.83 -10.67
N LEU A 87 6.11 -1.76 -9.76
CA LEU A 87 4.73 -2.06 -9.36
C LEU A 87 4.46 -1.47 -7.98
N ILE A 88 3.42 -0.64 -7.85
CA ILE A 88 3.00 -0.10 -6.55
C ILE A 88 1.61 -0.64 -6.21
N ASN A 89 1.56 -1.61 -5.32
CA ASN A 89 0.35 -2.19 -4.76
C ASN A 89 -0.18 -1.26 -3.65
N ASN A 90 -0.97 -0.26 -4.06
CA ASN A 90 -1.56 0.72 -3.16
C ASN A 90 -3.08 0.57 -3.01
N ALA A 91 -3.77 -0.07 -3.93
CA ALA A 91 -5.19 -0.36 -3.78
C ALA A 91 -5.45 -1.14 -2.49
N GLY A 92 -6.52 -0.77 -1.78
CA GLY A 92 -6.89 -1.45 -0.55
C GLY A 92 -8.29 -1.10 -0.08
N LEU A 93 -8.84 -2.01 0.73
CA LEU A 93 -10.10 -1.87 1.43
C LEU A 93 -9.83 -1.93 2.94
N GLU A 94 -10.64 -1.21 3.69
CA GLU A 94 -10.66 -1.24 5.16
C GLU A 94 -11.95 -1.92 5.60
N SER A 95 -11.83 -3.06 6.28
CA SER A 95 -12.94 -3.75 6.92
C SER A 95 -12.80 -3.61 8.43
N GLU A 96 -13.60 -2.73 9.01
CA GLU A 96 -13.57 -2.42 10.44
C GLU A 96 -14.96 -2.52 11.04
N GLY A 97 -15.04 -3.03 12.25
CA GLY A 97 -16.25 -3.27 13.00
C GLY A 97 -16.11 -4.46 13.97
N ALA A 98 -17.12 -4.71 14.78
CA ALA A 98 -17.16 -5.95 15.56
C ALA A 98 -17.14 -7.13 14.60
N TYR A 99 -16.30 -8.12 14.86
CA TYR A 99 -15.99 -9.19 13.88
C TYR A 99 -17.23 -9.96 13.39
N LEU A 100 -18.17 -10.23 14.30
CA LEU A 100 -19.39 -10.95 13.96
C LEU A 100 -20.43 -10.10 13.22
N ASP A 101 -20.29 -8.78 13.24
CA ASP A 101 -21.18 -7.85 12.53
C ASP A 101 -20.70 -7.57 11.09
N LEU A 102 -19.48 -8.01 10.74
CA LEU A 102 -18.95 -7.87 9.39
C LEU A 102 -19.55 -8.94 8.48
N PRO A 103 -20.17 -8.56 7.32
CA PRO A 103 -20.59 -9.53 6.32
C PRO A 103 -19.40 -10.35 5.84
N TRP A 104 -19.60 -11.66 5.65
CA TRP A 104 -18.54 -12.56 5.18
C TRP A 104 -17.95 -12.13 3.82
N GLU A 105 -18.80 -11.60 2.97
CA GLU A 105 -18.42 -11.05 1.66
C GLU A 105 -17.43 -9.89 1.79
N THR A 106 -17.60 -9.02 2.79
CA THR A 106 -16.66 -7.91 3.09
C THR A 106 -15.31 -8.46 3.53
N ILE A 107 -15.30 -9.52 4.33
CA ILE A 107 -14.06 -10.20 4.75
C ILE A 107 -13.35 -10.78 3.52
N ARG A 108 -14.06 -11.49 2.65
CA ARG A 108 -13.51 -12.07 1.42
C ARG A 108 -12.98 -11.02 0.46
N GLU A 109 -13.75 -9.95 0.20
CA GLU A 109 -13.32 -8.87 -0.67
C GLU A 109 -12.08 -8.16 -0.12
N THR A 110 -11.98 -7.99 1.20
CA THR A 110 -10.79 -7.41 1.84
C THR A 110 -9.54 -8.28 1.64
N LEU A 111 -9.67 -9.60 1.78
CA LEU A 111 -8.58 -10.54 1.49
C LEU A 111 -8.19 -10.49 0.01
N GLU A 112 -9.17 -10.49 -0.87
CA GLU A 112 -8.94 -10.46 -2.32
C GLU A 112 -8.19 -9.21 -2.76
N VAL A 113 -8.66 -8.03 -2.35
CA VAL A 113 -8.09 -6.75 -2.79
C VAL A 113 -6.76 -6.44 -2.10
N ASN A 114 -6.63 -6.72 -0.79
CA ASN A 114 -5.46 -6.30 -0.01
C ASN A 114 -4.29 -7.29 -0.04
N LEU A 115 -4.54 -8.55 -0.37
CA LEU A 115 -3.54 -9.61 -0.30
C LEU A 115 -3.43 -10.38 -1.62
N ILE A 116 -4.51 -10.97 -2.11
CA ILE A 116 -4.47 -11.82 -3.32
C ILE A 116 -4.14 -10.99 -4.56
N ALA A 117 -4.77 -9.84 -4.76
CA ALA A 117 -4.51 -8.98 -5.91
C ALA A 117 -3.04 -8.50 -5.99
N PRO A 118 -2.39 -8.00 -4.92
CA PRO A 118 -0.96 -7.72 -4.91
C PRO A 118 -0.08 -8.94 -5.27
N MET A 119 -0.40 -10.12 -4.73
CA MET A 119 0.32 -11.35 -5.04
C MET A 119 0.18 -11.73 -6.52
N GLU A 120 -1.03 -11.69 -7.08
CA GLU A 120 -1.27 -12.01 -8.49
C GLU A 120 -0.64 -10.98 -9.43
N LEU A 121 -0.77 -9.68 -9.15
CA LEU A 121 -0.09 -8.66 -9.96
C LEU A 121 1.42 -8.85 -9.95
N THR A 122 2.01 -9.12 -8.80
CA THR A 122 3.43 -9.43 -8.69
C THR A 122 3.80 -10.67 -9.52
N TYR A 123 3.05 -11.76 -9.40
CA TYR A 123 3.25 -12.98 -10.18
C TYR A 123 3.23 -12.71 -11.69
N LEU A 124 2.34 -11.83 -12.15
CA LEU A 124 2.20 -11.49 -13.56
C LEU A 124 3.33 -10.59 -14.09
N VAL A 125 3.87 -9.69 -13.28
CA VAL A 125 4.93 -8.75 -13.73
C VAL A 125 6.34 -9.29 -13.48
N LEU A 126 6.51 -10.17 -12.51
CA LEU A 126 7.82 -10.70 -12.08
C LEU A 126 8.64 -11.35 -13.19
N PRO A 127 8.08 -12.20 -14.08
CA PRO A 127 8.85 -12.79 -15.18
C PRO A 127 9.52 -11.73 -16.06
N HIS A 128 8.81 -10.66 -16.39
CA HIS A 128 9.33 -9.55 -17.18
C HIS A 128 10.44 -8.77 -16.46
N MET A 129 10.30 -8.54 -15.16
CA MET A 129 11.33 -7.89 -14.34
C MET A 129 12.59 -8.75 -14.23
N LEU A 130 12.43 -10.07 -14.07
CA LEU A 130 13.54 -11.02 -14.00
C LEU A 130 14.31 -11.12 -15.34
N GLU A 131 13.60 -11.16 -16.47
CA GLU A 131 14.22 -11.15 -17.80
C GLU A 131 15.08 -9.90 -18.01
N LYS A 132 14.57 -8.74 -17.63
CA LYS A 132 15.28 -7.46 -17.72
C LYS A 132 16.33 -7.27 -16.62
N LYS A 133 16.35 -8.11 -15.59
CA LYS A 133 17.18 -7.99 -14.39
C LYS A 133 17.04 -6.63 -13.70
N ILE A 134 15.85 -6.05 -13.78
CA ILE A 134 15.51 -4.78 -13.14
C ILE A 134 14.02 -4.77 -12.80
N GLY A 135 13.70 -4.43 -11.57
CA GLY A 135 12.33 -4.29 -11.10
C GLY A 135 12.25 -3.84 -9.66
N HIS A 136 11.16 -3.17 -9.32
CA HIS A 136 10.88 -2.80 -7.93
C HIS A 136 9.40 -2.98 -7.61
N ILE A 137 9.09 -3.74 -6.57
CA ILE A 137 7.73 -3.97 -6.11
C ILE A 137 7.55 -3.26 -4.77
N VAL A 138 6.63 -2.31 -4.73
CA VAL A 138 6.29 -1.56 -3.52
C VAL A 138 4.91 -1.96 -3.04
N ASN A 139 4.81 -2.43 -1.81
CA ASN A 139 3.55 -2.77 -1.16
C ASN A 139 3.18 -1.71 -0.13
N ILE A 140 2.01 -1.10 -0.27
CA ILE A 140 1.47 -0.23 0.76
C ILE A 140 0.73 -1.10 1.80
N ALA A 141 1.45 -1.42 2.87
CA ALA A 141 0.92 -2.14 4.02
C ALA A 141 0.28 -1.17 5.02
N SER A 142 0.58 -1.30 6.30
CA SER A 142 0.12 -0.44 7.40
C SER A 142 0.92 -0.76 8.66
N VAL A 143 0.94 0.11 9.65
CA VAL A 143 1.35 -0.24 11.02
C VAL A 143 0.51 -1.39 11.60
N ALA A 144 -0.70 -1.62 11.08
CA ALA A 144 -1.53 -2.79 11.39
C ALA A 144 -0.88 -4.12 10.99
N SER A 145 0.11 -4.13 10.08
CA SER A 145 0.93 -5.31 9.78
C SER A 145 1.86 -5.69 10.92
N LYS A 146 2.26 -4.72 11.73
CA LYS A 146 3.19 -4.91 12.87
C LYS A 146 2.46 -5.20 14.17
N CYS A 147 1.23 -4.70 14.30
CA CYS A 147 0.40 -4.89 15.49
C CYS A 147 -1.07 -4.89 15.09
N GLY A 148 -1.73 -6.05 15.16
CA GLY A 148 -3.15 -6.17 14.84
C GLY A 148 -4.00 -5.31 15.78
N GLY A 149 -4.89 -4.48 15.19
CA GLY A 149 -5.82 -3.64 15.93
C GLY A 149 -7.14 -4.34 16.25
N PRO A 150 -7.78 -4.05 17.40
CA PRO A 150 -9.16 -4.48 17.63
C PRO A 150 -10.07 -3.86 16.57
N TYR A 151 -11.16 -4.53 16.25
CA TYR A 151 -12.15 -4.12 15.23
C TYR A 151 -11.60 -4.01 13.79
N ALA A 152 -10.33 -4.40 13.57
CA ALA A 152 -9.66 -4.38 12.28
C ALA A 152 -8.87 -5.68 12.04
N ALA A 153 -9.33 -6.81 12.56
CA ALA A 153 -8.60 -8.07 12.55
C ALA A 153 -8.30 -8.56 11.12
N THR A 154 -9.31 -8.59 10.25
CA THR A 154 -9.16 -9.00 8.84
C THR A 154 -8.20 -8.07 8.09
N TYR A 155 -8.38 -6.76 8.23
CA TYR A 155 -7.48 -5.78 7.63
C TYR A 155 -6.03 -5.99 8.09
N SER A 156 -5.82 -6.14 9.40
CA SER A 156 -4.49 -6.39 9.98
C SER A 156 -3.88 -7.68 9.45
N ALA A 157 -4.67 -8.75 9.33
CA ALA A 157 -4.22 -10.02 8.78
C ALA A 157 -3.75 -9.88 7.32
N THR A 158 -4.51 -9.14 6.48
CA THR A 158 -4.10 -8.90 5.09
C THR A 158 -2.80 -8.10 4.99
N LYS A 159 -2.64 -7.07 5.84
CA LYS A 159 -1.43 -6.22 5.80
C LYS A 159 -0.21 -6.93 6.40
N ALA A 160 -0.40 -7.79 7.41
CA ALA A 160 0.65 -8.65 7.95
C ALA A 160 1.09 -9.71 6.92
N GLY A 161 0.12 -10.41 6.32
CA GLY A 161 0.40 -11.38 5.25
C GLY A 161 1.15 -10.77 4.07
N LEU A 162 0.74 -9.57 3.64
CA LEU A 162 1.41 -8.84 2.56
C LEU A 162 2.88 -8.48 2.90
N ALA A 163 3.14 -8.09 4.15
CA ALA A 163 4.48 -7.73 4.59
C ALA A 163 5.40 -8.95 4.68
N GLU A 164 4.94 -10.05 5.29
CA GLU A 164 5.72 -11.28 5.44
C GLU A 164 5.96 -11.98 4.09
N TRP A 165 4.95 -11.99 3.21
CA TRP A 165 5.09 -12.50 1.86
C TRP A 165 6.15 -11.72 1.06
N ALA A 166 6.13 -10.39 1.15
CA ALA A 166 7.12 -9.54 0.49
C ALA A 166 8.53 -9.77 1.04
N TYR A 167 8.66 -10.01 2.35
CA TYR A 167 9.93 -10.35 2.99
C TYR A 167 10.49 -11.69 2.45
N GLY A 168 9.63 -12.71 2.34
CA GLY A 168 10.03 -14.00 1.77
C GLY A 168 10.54 -13.87 0.34
N LEU A 169 9.80 -13.16 -0.53
CA LEU A 169 10.22 -12.95 -1.92
C LEU A 169 11.47 -12.07 -2.04
N HIS A 170 11.67 -11.11 -1.16
CA HIS A 170 12.91 -10.33 -1.14
C HIS A 170 14.13 -11.22 -0.93
N LEU A 171 14.07 -12.20 -0.02
CA LEU A 171 15.14 -13.15 0.21
C LEU A 171 15.32 -14.12 -0.97
N GLU A 172 14.23 -14.63 -1.53
CA GLU A 172 14.24 -15.56 -2.67
C GLU A 172 14.87 -14.93 -3.92
N LEU A 173 14.62 -13.64 -4.14
CA LEU A 173 15.01 -12.93 -5.36
C LEU A 173 16.29 -12.09 -5.17
N GLU A 174 17.06 -12.36 -4.12
CA GLU A 174 18.34 -11.70 -3.90
C GLU A 174 19.26 -11.89 -5.13
N ASN A 175 19.96 -10.83 -5.54
CA ASN A 175 20.86 -10.79 -6.70
C ASN A 175 20.20 -10.97 -8.09
N THR A 176 18.88 -11.00 -8.19
CA THR A 176 18.18 -11.07 -9.49
C THR A 176 18.02 -9.72 -10.17
N GLY A 177 18.24 -8.62 -9.47
CA GLY A 177 17.96 -7.25 -9.90
C GLY A 177 16.54 -6.79 -9.59
N VAL A 178 15.69 -7.62 -8.98
CA VAL A 178 14.35 -7.27 -8.52
C VAL A 178 14.36 -6.98 -7.01
N SER A 179 13.82 -5.83 -6.62
CA SER A 179 13.76 -5.38 -5.22
C SER A 179 12.33 -5.28 -4.70
N PHE A 180 12.17 -5.38 -3.39
CA PHE A 180 10.89 -5.24 -2.70
C PHE A 180 10.97 -4.15 -1.63
N SER A 181 9.89 -3.38 -1.50
CA SER A 181 9.70 -2.42 -0.40
C SER A 181 8.30 -2.53 0.17
N THR A 182 8.20 -2.57 1.49
CA THR A 182 6.94 -2.53 2.22
C THR A 182 6.87 -1.22 3.00
N ILE A 183 5.89 -0.39 2.66
CA ILE A 183 5.63 0.86 3.34
C ILE A 183 4.49 0.64 4.33
N CYS A 184 4.73 0.96 5.61
CA CYS A 184 3.79 0.76 6.70
C CYS A 184 3.33 2.12 7.27
N PRO A 185 2.35 2.81 6.65
CA PRO A 185 1.79 4.05 7.19
C PRO A 185 1.04 3.82 8.49
N GLY A 186 1.08 4.82 9.38
CA GLY A 186 0.11 5.00 10.45
C GLY A 186 -1.22 5.55 9.93
N TYR A 187 -1.99 6.20 10.82
CA TYR A 187 -3.23 6.89 10.41
C TYR A 187 -2.92 8.09 9.53
N ILE A 188 -3.50 8.12 8.33
CA ILE A 188 -3.33 9.19 7.36
C ILE A 188 -4.46 10.20 7.55
N THR A 189 -4.14 11.41 8.03
CA THR A 189 -5.13 12.35 8.56
C THR A 189 -5.84 13.20 7.51
N GLU A 190 -5.21 13.49 6.38
CA GLU A 190 -5.73 14.47 5.41
C GLU A 190 -6.58 13.85 4.30
N VAL A 191 -6.27 12.62 3.92
CA VAL A 191 -6.93 11.91 2.82
C VAL A 191 -7.01 10.40 3.11
N GLY A 192 -7.82 9.69 2.32
CA GLY A 192 -7.88 8.23 2.38
C GLY A 192 -8.94 7.68 3.30
N MET A 193 -8.73 6.45 3.77
CA MET A 193 -9.74 5.69 4.51
C MET A 193 -10.01 6.31 5.88
N PHE A 194 -8.97 6.74 6.56
CA PHE A 194 -9.09 7.30 7.90
C PHE A 194 -9.69 8.71 7.94
N ALA A 195 -9.42 9.56 6.93
CA ALA A 195 -9.91 10.94 6.90
C ALA A 195 -11.46 11.09 6.88
N ARG A 196 -12.19 10.00 6.65
CA ARG A 196 -13.66 9.96 6.71
C ARG A 196 -14.22 9.83 8.13
N PHE A 197 -13.37 9.49 9.11
CA PHE A 197 -13.79 9.36 10.50
C PHE A 197 -13.52 10.68 11.24
N ASP A 198 -14.50 11.14 12.00
CA ASP A 198 -14.37 12.36 12.83
C ASP A 198 -13.73 12.02 14.18
N VAL A 199 -12.51 11.47 14.12
CA VAL A 199 -11.73 11.11 15.30
C VAL A 199 -10.25 11.45 15.10
N THR A 200 -9.60 11.89 16.17
CA THR A 200 -8.16 12.21 16.14
C THR A 200 -7.35 11.10 16.80
N PRO A 201 -6.31 10.56 16.15
CA PRO A 201 -5.46 9.54 16.75
C PRO A 201 -4.74 10.09 17.99
N PRO A 202 -4.69 9.32 19.10
CA PRO A 202 -3.85 9.69 20.25
C PRO A 202 -2.38 9.83 19.84
N ARG A 203 -1.62 10.70 20.50
CA ARG A 203 -0.17 10.85 20.24
C ARG A 203 0.61 9.55 20.38
N SER A 204 0.20 8.68 21.30
CA SER A 204 0.77 7.34 21.50
C SER A 204 0.58 6.42 20.29
N VAL A 205 -0.49 6.58 19.54
CA VAL A 205 -0.80 5.82 18.33
C VAL A 205 -0.12 6.45 17.11
N GLY A 206 -0.11 7.77 17.02
CA GLY A 206 0.55 8.54 15.97
C GLY A 206 -0.24 8.58 14.65
N SER A 207 0.28 9.37 13.73
CA SER A 207 -0.28 9.60 12.39
C SER A 207 0.81 9.98 11.41
N CYS A 208 0.46 10.06 10.14
CA CYS A 208 1.32 10.57 9.07
C CYS A 208 0.51 11.34 8.03
N THR A 209 1.21 12.13 7.21
CA THR A 209 0.61 12.84 6.08
C THR A 209 0.75 12.03 4.78
N PRO A 210 -0.10 12.26 3.77
CA PRO A 210 0.04 11.66 2.44
C PRO A 210 1.41 11.91 1.82
N THR A 211 1.92 13.13 1.99
CA THR A 211 3.23 13.54 1.47
C THR A 211 4.38 12.76 2.13
N GLN A 212 4.30 12.48 3.44
CA GLN A 212 5.27 11.64 4.12
C GLN A 212 5.28 10.21 3.56
N VAL A 213 4.10 9.65 3.27
CA VAL A 213 3.98 8.32 2.67
C VAL A 213 4.56 8.31 1.25
N ALA A 214 4.20 9.28 0.39
CA ALA A 214 4.73 9.36 -0.97
C ALA A 214 6.25 9.54 -1.00
N ASN A 215 6.81 10.36 -0.11
CA ASN A 215 8.25 10.52 0.02
C ASN A 215 8.93 9.23 0.53
N ALA A 216 8.29 8.48 1.40
CA ALA A 216 8.79 7.19 1.87
C ALA A 216 8.81 6.15 0.73
N VAL A 217 7.77 6.11 -0.11
CA VAL A 217 7.75 5.28 -1.33
C VAL A 217 8.95 5.58 -2.22
N VAL A 218 9.16 6.86 -2.55
CA VAL A 218 10.29 7.27 -3.41
C VAL A 218 11.63 6.88 -2.80
N LYS A 219 11.87 7.22 -1.53
CA LYS A 219 13.12 6.87 -0.85
C LYS A 219 13.35 5.36 -0.78
N ALA A 220 12.28 4.59 -0.56
CA ALA A 220 12.37 3.13 -0.51
C ALA A 220 12.77 2.55 -1.88
N ILE A 221 12.24 3.08 -2.98
CA ILE A 221 12.62 2.70 -4.34
C ILE A 221 14.09 3.07 -4.62
N GLU A 222 14.47 4.32 -4.35
CA GLU A 222 15.82 4.83 -4.63
C GLU A 222 16.90 4.09 -3.86
N HIS A 223 16.62 3.66 -2.61
CA HIS A 223 17.60 3.02 -1.72
C HIS A 223 17.39 1.50 -1.55
N ASN A 224 16.41 0.91 -2.24
CA ASN A 224 16.02 -0.50 -2.09
C ASN A 224 15.73 -0.88 -0.62
N THR A 225 15.00 0.00 0.10
CA THR A 225 14.71 -0.21 1.52
C THR A 225 13.54 -1.17 1.68
N LEU A 226 13.75 -2.30 2.33
CA LEU A 226 12.77 -3.38 2.45
C LEU A 226 11.53 -3.01 3.27
N ASP A 227 11.70 -2.36 4.42
CA ASP A 227 10.60 -2.07 5.36
C ASP A 227 10.69 -0.65 5.91
N VAL A 228 9.63 0.13 5.73
CA VAL A 228 9.58 1.55 6.12
C VAL A 228 8.30 1.83 6.91
N VAL A 229 8.43 2.09 8.20
CA VAL A 229 7.33 2.59 9.04
C VAL A 229 7.25 4.11 8.92
N VAL A 230 6.08 4.62 8.51
CA VAL A 230 5.78 6.05 8.37
C VAL A 230 4.76 6.44 9.43
N ASN A 231 5.25 6.88 10.59
CA ASN A 231 4.40 7.24 11.73
C ASN A 231 5.11 8.23 12.65
N SER A 232 4.37 9.14 13.27
CA SER A 232 4.89 10.15 14.21
C SER A 232 5.19 9.60 15.62
N SER A 233 4.61 8.46 15.98
CA SER A 233 4.82 7.81 17.28
C SER A 233 6.08 6.93 17.26
N PRO A 234 6.74 6.69 18.41
CA PRO A 234 7.84 5.73 18.55
C PRO A 234 7.34 4.27 18.50
N SER A 235 6.44 3.99 17.56
CA SER A 235 5.73 2.72 17.41
C SER A 235 6.66 1.53 17.16
N ARG A 236 7.86 1.74 16.60
CA ARG A 236 8.84 0.66 16.38
C ARG A 236 9.25 -0.04 17.68
N VAL A 237 9.41 0.70 18.78
CA VAL A 237 9.72 0.13 20.10
C VAL A 237 8.55 -0.73 20.59
N HIS A 238 7.32 -0.23 20.46
CA HIS A 238 6.12 -0.98 20.79
C HIS A 238 6.03 -2.31 19.99
N PHE A 239 6.29 -2.27 18.69
CA PHE A 239 6.26 -3.45 17.83
C PHE A 239 7.32 -4.47 18.23
N ALA A 240 8.55 -4.03 18.53
CA ALA A 240 9.62 -4.91 19.00
C ALA A 240 9.29 -5.56 20.34
N LEU A 241 8.78 -4.79 21.30
CA LEU A 241 8.38 -5.32 22.61
C LEU A 241 7.26 -6.34 22.50
N ARG A 242 6.28 -6.12 21.60
CA ARG A 242 5.21 -7.08 21.33
C ARG A 242 5.75 -8.41 20.77
N GLN A 243 6.74 -8.36 19.87
CA GLN A 243 7.35 -9.58 19.31
C GLN A 243 8.12 -10.37 20.39
N LEU A 244 8.82 -9.68 21.28
CA LEU A 244 9.58 -10.31 22.38
C LEU A 244 8.65 -10.85 23.46
N SER A 245 7.56 -10.17 23.78
CA SER A 245 6.61 -10.56 24.81
C SER A 245 5.16 -10.18 24.39
N PRO A 246 4.37 -11.15 23.88
CA PRO A 246 2.97 -10.89 23.49
C PRO A 246 2.12 -10.30 24.61
N SER A 247 2.32 -10.74 25.86
CA SER A 247 1.59 -10.23 27.03
C SER A 247 1.90 -8.76 27.31
N LEU A 248 3.17 -8.37 27.23
CA LEU A 248 3.59 -6.97 27.34
C LEU A 248 3.01 -6.14 26.19
N GLY A 249 3.00 -6.68 24.97
CA GLY A 249 2.37 -6.03 23.82
C GLY A 249 0.88 -5.77 24.03
N VAL A 250 0.14 -6.73 24.56
CA VAL A 250 -1.29 -6.56 24.89
C VAL A 250 -1.48 -5.49 25.97
N TRP A 251 -0.65 -5.49 27.02
CA TRP A 251 -0.72 -4.50 28.09
C TRP A 251 -0.44 -3.09 27.55
N LEU A 252 0.62 -2.91 26.79
CA LEU A 252 0.97 -1.63 26.15
C LEU A 252 -0.16 -1.14 25.21
N HIS A 253 -0.76 -2.05 24.43
CA HIS A 253 -1.84 -1.69 23.52
C HIS A 253 -3.09 -1.20 24.26
N LYS A 254 -3.44 -1.82 25.38
CA LYS A 254 -4.54 -1.40 26.24
C LYS A 254 -4.25 -0.05 26.94
N THR A 255 -3.05 0.14 27.46
CA THR A 255 -2.67 1.35 28.22
C THR A 255 -2.37 2.56 27.33
N SER A 256 -2.04 2.34 26.04
CA SER A 256 -1.80 3.43 25.08
C SER A 256 -3.06 4.18 24.63
N GLY A 257 -4.26 3.71 25.00
CA GLY A 257 -5.53 4.25 24.50
C GLY A 257 -5.90 3.80 23.08
N ALA A 258 -5.10 2.93 22.46
CA ALA A 258 -5.35 2.46 21.10
C ALA A 258 -6.65 1.65 20.97
N VAL A 259 -6.98 0.84 21.99
CA VAL A 259 -8.22 0.05 22.02
C VAL A 259 -9.45 0.96 22.06
N GLU A 260 -9.46 1.93 22.96
CA GLU A 260 -10.57 2.88 23.10
C GLU A 260 -10.71 3.78 21.85
N PHE A 261 -9.60 4.21 21.29
CA PHE A 261 -9.60 4.96 20.04
C PHE A 261 -10.23 4.15 18.89
N GLN A 262 -9.85 2.89 18.71
CA GLN A 262 -10.41 2.02 17.68
C GLN A 262 -11.91 1.75 17.91
N ARG A 263 -12.31 1.58 19.17
CA ARG A 263 -13.71 1.41 19.54
C ARG A 263 -14.56 2.62 19.13
N LYS A 264 -14.11 3.83 19.48
CA LYS A 264 -14.77 5.09 19.07
C LYS A 264 -14.80 5.26 17.54
N LYS A 265 -13.69 4.88 16.86
CA LYS A 265 -13.60 4.97 15.40
C LYS A 265 -14.71 4.18 14.70
N VAL A 266 -15.08 3.03 15.24
CA VAL A 266 -16.13 2.17 14.66
C VAL A 266 -17.53 2.42 15.26
N GLY A 267 -17.69 3.42 16.13
CA GLY A 267 -18.98 3.80 16.70
C GLY A 267 -19.48 2.91 17.85
N LEU A 268 -18.58 2.23 18.56
CA LEU A 268 -18.86 1.35 19.69
C LEU A 268 -18.46 1.94 21.03
#